data_bd57d0a9ea4ca11c86380520fc4d3c81
#
_entry.id   bd57d0a9ea4ca11c86380520fc4d3c81
#
_cell.length_a   1.000
_cell.length_b   1.000
_cell.length_c   1.000
_cell.angle_alpha   90.00
_cell.angle_beta   90.00
_cell.angle_gamma   90.00
#
_symmetry.space_group_name_H-M   'P 1'
#
loop_
_entity.id
_entity.type
_entity.pdbx_description
1 polymer ?
#
loop_
_entity_poly.entity_id
_entity_poly.type
_entity_poly.pdbx_seq_one_letter_code
_entity_poly.pdbx_strand_id
1 'polypeptide(L)'
;MDLGISGRTALITGAAGGMGEATARALLGEGVRLVLTDLDGDGLAETAGRLGAGDRAATVVADLTEPDDVERLKREAGEVHVLVHTAGITGAKGDPLTDITDDDWLDAWHSDFMSGVRVARAFVPPMREAGWGRVVFVTSENVAQPYDDEAVYNAAKAAVLTLVKGMAQRYAPDGVLVNSVAPAFIESPMTDYMMEKTAEEEGVSKEQAIEDFLEEDRPHLVLGRRGKPEEVAAVIAFLCSERASFVVGSNYRVDGGSVASIDL
;
A
#
# COMPACT_ATOMS: atom_id res chain seq x y z
N MET A 1 -5.52 -19.69 10.90
CA MET A 1 -6.78 -19.78 10.11
C MET A 1 -6.37 -20.09 8.68
N ASP A 2 -6.92 -21.08 8.04
CA ASP A 2 -6.68 -21.31 6.61
C ASP A 2 -7.39 -20.23 5.79
N LEU A 3 -6.63 -19.47 5.03
CA LEU A 3 -7.14 -18.38 4.18
C LEU A 3 -7.67 -18.89 2.82
N GLY A 4 -7.42 -20.13 2.46
CA GLY A 4 -7.94 -20.76 1.23
C GLY A 4 -7.32 -20.26 -0.07
N ILE A 5 -6.10 -19.71 -0.02
CA ILE A 5 -5.39 -19.09 -1.18
C ILE A 5 -4.09 -19.77 -1.56
N SER A 6 -3.80 -20.92 -0.97
CA SER A 6 -2.60 -21.69 -1.30
C SER A 6 -2.54 -22.02 -2.80
N GLY A 7 -1.35 -21.91 -3.38
CA GLY A 7 -1.11 -22.12 -4.82
C GLY A 7 -1.48 -20.94 -5.73
N ARG A 8 -2.12 -19.89 -5.23
CA ARG A 8 -2.34 -18.63 -5.97
C ARG A 8 -1.03 -17.89 -6.17
N THR A 9 -1.03 -16.94 -7.10
CA THR A 9 0.09 -16.01 -7.33
C THR A 9 -0.34 -14.59 -6.97
N ALA A 10 0.44 -13.91 -6.14
CA ALA A 10 0.22 -12.51 -5.77
C ALA A 10 1.31 -11.61 -6.37
N LEU A 11 0.90 -10.52 -6.99
CA LEU A 11 1.74 -9.38 -7.31
C LEU A 11 1.67 -8.37 -6.18
N ILE A 12 2.83 -7.99 -5.65
CA ILE A 12 2.96 -6.97 -4.60
C ILE A 12 3.84 -5.85 -5.14
N THR A 13 3.32 -4.65 -5.23
CA THR A 13 4.08 -3.45 -5.60
C THR A 13 4.57 -2.73 -4.36
N GLY A 14 5.64 -1.93 -4.45
CA GLY A 14 6.25 -1.32 -3.28
C GLY A 14 6.86 -2.38 -2.34
N ALA A 15 7.35 -3.47 -2.91
CA ALA A 15 7.76 -4.65 -2.15
C ALA A 15 9.08 -4.50 -1.39
N ALA A 16 9.89 -3.49 -1.71
CA ALA A 16 11.08 -3.11 -0.93
C ALA A 16 10.72 -2.37 0.37
N GLY A 17 9.50 -1.80 0.45
CA GLY A 17 9.01 -1.12 1.64
C GLY A 17 8.50 -2.08 2.73
N GLY A 18 8.44 -1.59 3.98
CA GLY A 18 8.08 -2.41 5.14
C GLY A 18 6.70 -3.09 5.02
N MET A 19 5.67 -2.38 4.54
CA MET A 19 4.33 -2.96 4.35
C MET A 19 4.30 -4.00 3.22
N GLY A 20 5.05 -3.74 2.13
CA GLY A 20 5.17 -4.69 1.02
C GLY A 20 5.86 -5.98 1.45
N GLU A 21 6.99 -5.89 2.16
CA GLU A 21 7.69 -7.06 2.71
C GLU A 21 6.84 -7.84 3.70
N ALA A 22 6.20 -7.16 4.65
CA ALA A 22 5.33 -7.83 5.64
C ALA A 22 4.15 -8.54 4.97
N THR A 23 3.55 -7.92 3.95
CA THR A 23 2.48 -8.53 3.14
C THR A 23 3.00 -9.75 2.38
N ALA A 24 4.16 -9.63 1.76
CA ALA A 24 4.81 -10.75 1.06
C ALA A 24 5.04 -11.93 2.01
N ARG A 25 5.56 -11.67 3.20
CA ARG A 25 5.78 -12.68 4.24
C ARG A 25 4.49 -13.35 4.68
N ALA A 26 3.43 -12.57 4.91
CA ALA A 26 2.12 -13.11 5.31
C ALA A 26 1.53 -14.02 4.23
N LEU A 27 1.51 -13.59 2.97
CA LEU A 27 0.96 -14.38 1.86
C LEU A 27 1.82 -15.61 1.55
N LEU A 28 3.15 -15.50 1.67
CA LEU A 28 4.05 -16.64 1.51
C LEU A 28 3.78 -17.74 2.56
N GLY A 29 3.46 -17.33 3.81
CA GLY A 29 3.05 -18.22 4.89
C GLY A 29 1.77 -19.00 4.60
N GLU A 30 0.88 -18.45 3.77
CA GLU A 30 -0.36 -19.08 3.31
C GLU A 30 -0.19 -19.93 2.02
N GLY A 31 1.06 -20.15 1.59
CA GLY A 31 1.37 -20.98 0.41
C GLY A 31 1.15 -20.27 -0.94
N VAL A 32 1.12 -18.94 -0.94
CA VAL A 32 1.00 -18.11 -2.16
C VAL A 32 2.37 -17.98 -2.81
N ARG A 33 2.43 -17.99 -4.14
CA ARG A 33 3.60 -17.60 -4.92
C ARG A 33 3.61 -16.10 -5.10
N LEU A 34 4.79 -15.49 -5.12
CA LEU A 34 4.95 -14.05 -5.13
C LEU A 34 5.61 -13.56 -6.42
N VAL A 35 5.12 -12.46 -6.93
CA VAL A 35 5.84 -11.55 -7.82
C VAL A 35 6.00 -10.24 -7.06
N LEU A 36 7.24 -9.87 -6.79
CA LEU A 36 7.58 -8.66 -6.04
C LEU A 36 8.09 -7.61 -7.01
N THR A 37 7.56 -6.40 -6.92
CA THR A 37 8.04 -5.29 -7.76
C THR A 37 8.23 -4.02 -6.95
N ASP A 38 9.29 -3.32 -7.28
CA ASP A 38 9.64 -2.01 -6.73
C ASP A 38 10.48 -1.24 -7.75
N LEU A 39 10.60 0.07 -7.58
CA LEU A 39 11.54 0.92 -8.29
C LEU A 39 12.97 0.70 -7.76
N ASP A 40 13.10 0.47 -6.46
CA ASP A 40 14.37 0.18 -5.77
C ASP A 40 14.77 -1.28 -5.98
N GLY A 41 15.65 -1.52 -6.95
CA GLY A 41 16.14 -2.86 -7.28
C GLY A 41 16.97 -3.50 -6.18
N ASP A 42 17.78 -2.72 -5.46
CA ASP A 42 18.63 -3.22 -4.37
C ASP A 42 17.78 -3.61 -3.16
N GLY A 43 16.86 -2.74 -2.72
CA GLY A 43 15.92 -3.03 -1.66
C GLY A 43 15.01 -4.22 -1.98
N LEU A 44 14.62 -4.37 -3.25
CA LEU A 44 13.83 -5.51 -3.71
C LEU A 44 14.61 -6.82 -3.60
N ALA A 45 15.90 -6.82 -3.96
CA ALA A 45 16.77 -7.98 -3.83
C ALA A 45 17.00 -8.37 -2.35
N GLU A 46 17.21 -7.38 -1.48
CA GLU A 46 17.31 -7.61 -0.03
C GLU A 46 16.03 -8.20 0.55
N THR A 47 14.86 -7.67 0.18
CA THR A 47 13.56 -8.19 0.60
C THR A 47 13.39 -9.65 0.17
N ALA A 48 13.69 -9.98 -1.08
CA ALA A 48 13.63 -11.35 -1.58
C ALA A 48 14.57 -12.28 -0.78
N GLY A 49 15.79 -11.80 -0.44
CA GLY A 49 16.73 -12.52 0.42
C GLY A 49 16.19 -12.77 1.82
N ARG A 50 15.62 -11.75 2.48
CA ARG A 50 15.02 -11.88 3.83
C ARG A 50 13.80 -12.79 3.87
N LEU A 51 13.04 -12.86 2.79
CA LEU A 51 11.90 -13.78 2.68
C LEU A 51 12.32 -15.23 2.55
N GLY A 52 13.48 -15.51 1.98
CA GLY A 52 14.00 -16.88 1.81
C GLY A 52 13.05 -17.79 1.03
N ALA A 53 12.25 -17.22 0.12
CA ALA A 53 11.16 -17.92 -0.56
C ALA A 53 11.62 -18.90 -1.66
N GLY A 54 12.88 -18.80 -2.11
CA GLY A 54 13.40 -19.58 -3.24
C GLY A 54 12.54 -19.38 -4.49
N ASP A 55 12.22 -20.45 -5.18
CA ASP A 55 11.44 -20.45 -6.43
C ASP A 55 9.98 -19.98 -6.25
N ARG A 56 9.54 -19.69 -5.02
CA ARG A 56 8.19 -19.18 -4.74
C ARG A 56 8.06 -17.66 -4.82
N ALA A 57 9.16 -16.92 -5.00
CA ALA A 57 9.15 -15.49 -5.19
C ALA A 57 10.04 -15.10 -6.38
N ALA A 58 9.45 -14.40 -7.33
CA ALA A 58 10.15 -13.71 -8.41
C ALA A 58 10.20 -12.22 -8.13
N THR A 59 11.23 -11.53 -8.62
CA THR A 59 11.40 -10.08 -8.51
C THR A 59 11.44 -9.44 -9.89
N VAL A 60 10.77 -8.31 -10.07
CA VAL A 60 10.78 -7.49 -11.28
C VAL A 60 10.94 -6.03 -10.88
N VAL A 61 12.08 -5.44 -11.16
CA VAL A 61 12.29 -3.99 -10.95
C VAL A 61 11.47 -3.23 -11.98
N ALA A 62 10.59 -2.32 -11.54
CA ALA A 62 9.75 -1.55 -12.45
C ALA A 62 9.36 -0.19 -11.85
N ASP A 63 9.44 0.84 -12.68
CA ASP A 63 8.83 2.13 -12.41
C ASP A 63 7.37 2.11 -12.87
N LEU A 64 6.45 2.13 -11.92
CA LEU A 64 5.01 2.07 -12.21
C LEU A 64 4.45 3.40 -12.75
N THR A 65 5.26 4.45 -12.75
CA THR A 65 4.93 5.70 -13.45
C THR A 65 5.15 5.59 -14.96
N GLU A 66 5.94 4.59 -15.42
CA GLU A 66 6.27 4.35 -16.81
C GLU A 66 5.42 3.22 -17.41
N PRO A 67 4.60 3.50 -18.44
CA PRO A 67 3.73 2.49 -19.06
C PRO A 67 4.49 1.27 -19.61
N ASP A 68 5.67 1.46 -20.19
CA ASP A 68 6.45 0.37 -20.78
C ASP A 68 6.99 -0.59 -19.73
N ASP A 69 7.32 -0.09 -18.54
CA ASP A 69 7.73 -0.88 -17.38
C ASP A 69 6.56 -1.74 -16.85
N VAL A 70 5.36 -1.17 -16.80
CA VAL A 70 4.16 -1.92 -16.40
C VAL A 70 3.84 -3.05 -17.40
N GLU A 71 3.99 -2.81 -18.70
CA GLU A 71 3.81 -3.85 -19.72
C GLU A 71 4.90 -4.93 -19.64
N ARG A 72 6.14 -4.56 -19.31
CA ARG A 72 7.21 -5.52 -19.04
C ARG A 72 6.91 -6.33 -17.78
N LEU A 73 6.52 -5.68 -16.69
CA LEU A 73 6.10 -6.35 -15.45
C LEU A 73 4.99 -7.37 -15.72
N LYS A 74 3.97 -7.02 -16.51
CA LYS A 74 2.88 -7.92 -16.89
C LYS A 74 3.38 -9.18 -17.61
N ARG A 75 4.30 -9.03 -18.54
CA ARG A 75 4.86 -10.16 -19.29
C ARG A 75 5.68 -11.09 -18.39
N GLU A 76 6.49 -10.52 -17.50
CA GLU A 76 7.38 -11.28 -16.59
C GLU A 76 6.62 -11.92 -15.43
N ALA A 77 5.60 -11.27 -14.91
CA ALA A 77 4.77 -11.78 -13.81
C ALA A 77 3.92 -12.99 -14.21
N GLY A 78 3.50 -13.07 -15.46
CA GLY A 78 2.60 -14.12 -15.94
C GLY A 78 1.21 -14.03 -15.30
N GLU A 79 0.66 -15.18 -14.90
CA GLU A 79 -0.67 -15.25 -14.30
C GLU A 79 -0.64 -14.76 -12.84
N VAL A 80 -1.46 -13.74 -12.56
CA VAL A 80 -1.61 -13.13 -11.23
C VAL A 80 -3.07 -13.24 -10.78
N HIS A 81 -3.29 -13.74 -9.58
CA HIS A 81 -4.60 -13.93 -8.97
C HIS A 81 -4.91 -12.84 -7.93
N VAL A 82 -3.89 -12.35 -7.26
CA VAL A 82 -3.97 -11.35 -6.19
C VAL A 82 -3.09 -10.16 -6.56
N LEU A 83 -3.64 -8.95 -6.49
CA LEU A 83 -2.89 -7.71 -6.64
C LEU A 83 -2.92 -6.94 -5.33
N VAL A 84 -1.76 -6.69 -4.73
CA VAL A 84 -1.62 -5.79 -3.59
C VAL A 84 -0.76 -4.60 -4.02
N HIS A 85 -1.37 -3.42 -4.01
CA HIS A 85 -0.69 -2.18 -4.39
C HIS A 85 -0.35 -1.37 -3.15
N THR A 86 0.92 -1.43 -2.73
CA THR A 86 1.47 -0.67 -1.60
C THR A 86 2.42 0.42 -2.03
N ALA A 87 2.78 0.49 -3.33
CA ALA A 87 3.65 1.53 -3.86
C ALA A 87 3.03 2.91 -3.70
N GLY A 88 3.84 3.88 -3.35
CA GLY A 88 3.45 5.27 -3.19
C GLY A 88 4.51 6.06 -2.44
N ILE A 89 4.38 7.38 -2.48
CA ILE A 89 5.26 8.35 -1.82
C ILE A 89 4.43 9.32 -0.98
N THR A 90 5.05 9.99 -0.02
CA THR A 90 4.36 11.05 0.73
C THR A 90 4.18 12.33 -0.11
N GLY A 91 5.08 12.56 -1.08
CA GLY A 91 5.09 13.77 -1.89
C GLY A 91 5.59 15.00 -1.13
N ALA A 92 5.42 16.17 -1.76
CA ALA A 92 5.79 17.45 -1.17
C ALA A 92 4.86 17.83 -0.02
N LYS A 93 5.41 18.53 0.97
CA LYS A 93 4.69 19.03 2.15
C LYS A 93 4.76 20.55 2.20
N GLY A 94 3.76 21.18 2.79
CA GLY A 94 3.68 22.61 2.99
C GLY A 94 2.31 23.20 2.66
N ASP A 95 2.23 24.53 2.61
CA ASP A 95 0.99 25.21 2.24
C ASP A 95 0.59 24.85 0.79
N PRO A 96 -0.62 24.34 0.57
CA PRO A 96 -1.04 23.82 -0.74
C PRO A 96 -1.13 24.87 -1.85
N LEU A 97 -1.19 26.16 -1.51
CA LEU A 97 -1.36 27.24 -2.47
C LEU A 97 -0.10 28.06 -2.71
N THR A 98 0.85 28.05 -1.75
CA THR A 98 2.05 28.90 -1.82
C THR A 98 3.34 28.10 -1.95
N ASP A 99 3.44 26.91 -1.36
CA ASP A 99 4.65 26.13 -1.27
C ASP A 99 4.68 24.96 -2.26
N ILE A 100 3.51 24.45 -2.65
CA ILE A 100 3.35 23.27 -3.53
C ILE A 100 3.21 23.71 -4.98
N THR A 101 4.08 23.23 -5.84
CA THR A 101 4.07 23.52 -7.28
C THR A 101 3.15 22.58 -8.07
N ASP A 102 2.79 22.95 -9.30
CA ASP A 102 2.06 22.07 -10.21
C ASP A 102 2.78 20.75 -10.47
N ASP A 103 4.13 20.77 -10.54
CA ASP A 103 4.93 19.56 -10.71
C ASP A 103 4.83 18.63 -9.50
N ASP A 104 4.84 19.17 -8.26
CA ASP A 104 4.64 18.37 -7.05
C ASP A 104 3.26 17.67 -7.03
N TRP A 105 2.21 18.38 -7.48
CA TRP A 105 0.87 17.79 -7.64
C TRP A 105 0.87 16.66 -8.67
N LEU A 106 1.52 16.86 -9.81
CA LEU A 106 1.59 15.86 -10.87
C LEU A 106 2.44 14.65 -10.47
N ASP A 107 3.55 14.86 -9.75
CA ASP A 107 4.39 13.79 -9.26
C ASP A 107 3.66 12.89 -8.27
N ALA A 108 2.96 13.47 -7.28
CA ALA A 108 2.13 12.70 -6.36
C ALA A 108 0.98 11.98 -7.09
N TRP A 109 0.34 12.63 -8.06
CA TRP A 109 -0.71 12.02 -8.87
C TRP A 109 -0.20 10.82 -9.68
N HIS A 110 0.98 10.93 -10.29
CA HIS A 110 1.58 9.86 -11.06
C HIS A 110 2.04 8.70 -10.20
N SER A 111 2.66 8.99 -9.07
CA SER A 111 3.25 7.98 -8.17
C SER A 111 2.21 7.25 -7.33
N ASP A 112 1.24 7.97 -6.73
CA ASP A 112 0.28 7.38 -5.78
C ASP A 112 -1.03 6.91 -6.42
N PHE A 113 -1.49 7.60 -7.47
CA PHE A 113 -2.77 7.27 -8.10
C PHE A 113 -2.61 6.56 -9.45
N MET A 114 -1.89 7.17 -10.40
CA MET A 114 -1.80 6.62 -11.76
C MET A 114 -0.99 5.33 -11.83
N SER A 115 -0.01 5.13 -10.96
CA SER A 115 0.70 3.86 -10.81
C SER A 115 -0.29 2.72 -10.53
N GLY A 116 -1.17 2.90 -9.55
CA GLY A 116 -2.22 1.94 -9.21
C GLY A 116 -3.21 1.70 -10.35
N VAL A 117 -3.62 2.76 -11.07
CA VAL A 117 -4.48 2.66 -12.26
C VAL A 117 -3.81 1.83 -13.34
N ARG A 118 -2.51 2.04 -13.63
CA ARG A 118 -1.77 1.31 -14.66
C ARG A 118 -1.65 -0.18 -14.32
N VAL A 119 -1.26 -0.48 -13.08
CA VAL A 119 -1.14 -1.87 -12.61
C VAL A 119 -2.50 -2.57 -12.61
N ALA A 120 -3.56 -1.92 -12.12
CA ALA A 120 -4.90 -2.49 -12.18
C ALA A 120 -5.34 -2.76 -13.63
N ARG A 121 -5.08 -1.84 -14.55
CA ARG A 121 -5.38 -2.00 -15.98
C ARG A 121 -4.65 -3.19 -16.60
N ALA A 122 -3.43 -3.48 -16.16
CA ALA A 122 -2.64 -4.59 -16.65
C ALA A 122 -3.12 -5.95 -16.13
N PHE A 123 -3.50 -6.04 -14.85
CA PHE A 123 -3.70 -7.33 -14.16
C PHE A 123 -5.17 -7.68 -13.86
N VAL A 124 -6.09 -6.71 -13.77
CA VAL A 124 -7.51 -6.99 -13.47
C VAL A 124 -8.26 -7.67 -14.63
N PRO A 125 -8.05 -7.31 -15.92
CA PRO A 125 -8.77 -7.97 -17.00
C PRO A 125 -8.60 -9.49 -17.05
N PRO A 126 -7.39 -10.08 -16.93
CA PRO A 126 -7.23 -11.53 -16.84
C PRO A 126 -7.93 -12.17 -15.64
N MET A 127 -7.94 -11.50 -14.48
CA MET A 127 -8.67 -11.98 -13.29
C MET A 127 -10.18 -12.09 -13.55
N ARG A 128 -10.76 -11.10 -14.27
CA ARG A 128 -12.15 -11.09 -14.66
C ARG A 128 -12.48 -12.24 -15.62
N GLU A 129 -11.63 -12.49 -16.60
CA GLU A 129 -11.77 -13.61 -17.54
C GLU A 129 -11.72 -14.96 -16.84
N ALA A 130 -10.87 -15.08 -15.81
CA ALA A 130 -10.76 -16.26 -14.96
C ALA A 130 -11.92 -16.42 -13.94
N GLY A 131 -12.75 -15.38 -13.74
CA GLY A 131 -13.85 -15.37 -12.79
C GLY A 131 -13.40 -15.33 -11.32
N TRP A 132 -12.15 -14.97 -11.05
CA TRP A 132 -11.60 -14.88 -9.70
C TRP A 132 -10.46 -13.86 -9.62
N GLY A 133 -10.50 -13.01 -8.62
CA GLY A 133 -9.41 -12.06 -8.31
C GLY A 133 -9.59 -11.40 -6.95
N ARG A 134 -8.48 -11.01 -6.36
CA ARG A 134 -8.44 -10.17 -5.15
C ARG A 134 -7.51 -8.99 -5.40
N VAL A 135 -8.02 -7.80 -5.16
CA VAL A 135 -7.27 -6.56 -5.36
C VAL A 135 -7.35 -5.73 -4.09
N VAL A 136 -6.22 -5.40 -3.52
CA VAL A 136 -6.11 -4.58 -2.32
C VAL A 136 -5.20 -3.39 -2.59
N PHE A 137 -5.72 -2.19 -2.39
CA PHE A 137 -4.94 -0.96 -2.43
C PHE A 137 -4.64 -0.48 -1.02
N VAL A 138 -3.43 0.01 -0.81
CA VAL A 138 -3.11 0.74 0.41
C VAL A 138 -3.41 2.22 0.19
N THR A 139 -4.41 2.71 0.92
CA THR A 139 -4.76 4.13 1.03
C THR A 139 -4.02 4.74 2.23
N SER A 140 -4.68 5.59 2.99
CA SER A 140 -4.15 6.18 4.23
C SER A 140 -5.33 6.62 5.12
N GLU A 141 -5.10 6.79 6.41
CA GLU A 141 -6.00 7.51 7.32
C GLU A 141 -6.31 8.93 6.84
N ASN A 142 -5.37 9.54 6.11
CA ASN A 142 -5.49 10.87 5.52
C ASN A 142 -6.75 11.05 4.64
N VAL A 143 -7.29 9.95 4.11
CA VAL A 143 -8.54 10.02 3.32
C VAL A 143 -9.73 10.43 4.18
N ALA A 144 -9.73 10.03 5.45
CA ALA A 144 -10.79 10.36 6.41
C ALA A 144 -10.41 11.53 7.34
N GLN A 145 -9.11 11.76 7.53
CA GLN A 145 -8.54 12.79 8.41
C GLN A 145 -7.34 13.44 7.71
N PRO A 146 -7.58 14.35 6.74
CA PRO A 146 -6.50 15.00 6.00
C PRO A 146 -5.68 15.92 6.91
N TYR A 147 -4.36 15.89 6.74
CA TYR A 147 -3.42 16.80 7.37
C TYR A 147 -3.16 17.99 6.44
N ASP A 148 -3.06 19.17 6.99
CA ASP A 148 -3.06 20.43 6.22
C ASP A 148 -1.78 20.65 5.41
N ASP A 149 -0.66 20.07 5.86
CA ASP A 149 0.64 20.10 5.16
C ASP A 149 0.85 18.96 4.14
N GLU A 150 -0.10 18.01 4.02
CA GLU A 150 0.02 16.82 3.17
C GLU A 150 -1.00 16.82 2.00
N ALA A 151 -1.31 17.99 1.45
CA ALA A 151 -2.41 18.17 0.50
C ALA A 151 -2.32 17.28 -0.75
N VAL A 152 -1.13 17.14 -1.36
CA VAL A 152 -0.94 16.32 -2.57
C VAL A 152 -1.19 14.85 -2.28
N TYR A 153 -0.68 14.35 -1.16
CA TYR A 153 -0.87 12.98 -0.69
C TYR A 153 -2.34 12.70 -0.35
N ASN A 154 -2.97 13.60 0.42
CA ASN A 154 -4.38 13.49 0.78
C ASN A 154 -5.27 13.32 -0.46
N ALA A 155 -5.04 14.18 -1.47
CA ALA A 155 -5.82 14.16 -2.71
C ALA A 155 -5.59 12.88 -3.51
N ALA A 156 -4.33 12.45 -3.68
CA ALA A 156 -4.00 11.23 -4.41
C ALA A 156 -4.59 9.98 -3.73
N LYS A 157 -4.48 9.86 -2.40
CA LYS A 157 -5.05 8.71 -1.66
C LYS A 157 -6.58 8.72 -1.63
N ALA A 158 -7.23 9.89 -1.62
CA ALA A 158 -8.67 10.01 -1.78
C ALA A 158 -9.12 9.55 -3.18
N ALA A 159 -8.35 9.87 -4.23
CA ALA A 159 -8.61 9.38 -5.57
C ALA A 159 -8.50 7.85 -5.66
N VAL A 160 -7.50 7.24 -5.00
CA VAL A 160 -7.36 5.77 -4.90
C VAL A 160 -8.60 5.16 -4.24
N LEU A 161 -9.10 5.73 -3.14
CA LEU A 161 -10.31 5.21 -2.48
C LEU A 161 -11.53 5.25 -3.42
N THR A 162 -11.68 6.33 -4.18
CA THR A 162 -12.77 6.46 -5.17
C THR A 162 -12.64 5.43 -6.28
N LEU A 163 -11.41 5.21 -6.79
CA LEU A 163 -11.11 4.17 -7.78
C LEU A 163 -11.49 2.78 -7.27
N VAL A 164 -11.08 2.44 -6.06
CA VAL A 164 -11.41 1.16 -5.39
C VAL A 164 -12.91 0.92 -5.38
N LYS A 165 -13.70 1.93 -5.00
CA LYS A 165 -15.17 1.82 -4.96
C LYS A 165 -15.76 1.61 -6.34
N GLY A 166 -15.29 2.35 -7.34
CA GLY A 166 -15.74 2.21 -8.73
C GLY A 166 -15.41 0.83 -9.31
N MET A 167 -14.18 0.36 -9.09
CA MET A 167 -13.75 -0.97 -9.53
C MET A 167 -14.53 -2.08 -8.84
N ALA A 168 -14.77 -1.97 -7.53
CA ALA A 168 -15.52 -2.93 -6.75
C ALA A 168 -16.94 -3.12 -7.31
N GLN A 169 -17.66 -2.03 -7.55
CA GLN A 169 -19.00 -2.07 -8.14
C GLN A 169 -19.01 -2.69 -9.54
N ARG A 170 -17.97 -2.40 -10.33
CA ARG A 170 -17.90 -2.83 -11.73
C ARG A 170 -17.50 -4.30 -11.89
N TYR A 171 -16.57 -4.80 -11.05
CA TYR A 171 -15.89 -6.07 -11.27
C TYR A 171 -16.29 -7.20 -10.31
N ALA A 172 -17.01 -6.90 -9.22
CA ALA A 172 -17.49 -7.94 -8.32
C ALA A 172 -18.40 -8.98 -9.00
N PRO A 173 -19.28 -8.61 -9.94
CA PRO A 173 -20.05 -9.60 -10.70
C PRO A 173 -19.19 -10.57 -11.51
N ASP A 174 -17.97 -10.17 -11.88
CA ASP A 174 -17.02 -11.01 -12.61
C ASP A 174 -16.06 -11.76 -11.65
N GLY A 175 -16.37 -11.84 -10.34
CA GLY A 175 -15.60 -12.57 -9.33
C GLY A 175 -14.34 -11.85 -8.82
N VAL A 176 -14.10 -10.58 -9.20
CA VAL A 176 -12.96 -9.78 -8.73
C VAL A 176 -13.37 -8.86 -7.59
N LEU A 177 -12.89 -9.14 -6.38
CA LEU A 177 -13.17 -8.35 -5.19
C LEU A 177 -12.06 -7.31 -4.98
N VAL A 178 -12.47 -6.05 -4.91
CA VAL A 178 -11.55 -4.90 -4.77
C VAL A 178 -11.85 -4.21 -3.45
N ASN A 179 -10.82 -4.06 -2.61
CA ASN A 179 -10.91 -3.40 -1.30
C ASN A 179 -9.68 -2.52 -1.07
N SER A 180 -9.68 -1.77 0.01
CA SER A 180 -8.53 -1.00 0.46
C SER A 180 -8.27 -1.13 1.95
N VAL A 181 -7.04 -0.84 2.34
CA VAL A 181 -6.58 -0.73 3.72
C VAL A 181 -6.05 0.68 3.92
N ALA A 182 -6.42 1.32 5.02
CA ALA A 182 -6.01 2.67 5.39
C ALA A 182 -5.18 2.64 6.68
N PRO A 183 -3.86 2.53 6.57
CA PRO A 183 -2.96 2.62 7.71
C PRO A 183 -2.85 4.06 8.20
N ALA A 184 -2.45 4.21 9.49
CA ALA A 184 -1.96 5.46 10.05
C ALA A 184 -0.42 5.50 10.00
N PHE A 185 0.20 5.97 11.07
CA PHE A 185 1.65 6.09 11.21
C PHE A 185 2.29 4.72 11.50
N ILE A 186 2.82 4.09 10.46
CA ILE A 186 3.39 2.73 10.51
C ILE A 186 4.91 2.78 10.53
N GLU A 187 5.53 1.88 11.28
CA GLU A 187 6.99 1.66 11.28
C GLU A 187 7.45 1.26 9.86
N SER A 188 8.39 2.02 9.31
CA SER A 188 8.96 1.77 7.98
C SER A 188 10.29 2.50 7.83
N PRO A 189 11.17 2.12 6.90
CA PRO A 189 12.37 2.88 6.62
C PRO A 189 12.10 4.37 6.32
N MET A 190 10.98 4.68 5.65
CA MET A 190 10.57 6.05 5.34
C MET A 190 10.22 6.84 6.61
N THR A 191 9.37 6.28 7.49
CA THR A 191 8.99 6.96 8.73
C THR A 191 10.13 6.98 9.75
N ASP A 192 11.03 6.00 9.71
CA ASP A 192 12.26 5.99 10.50
C ASP A 192 13.19 7.13 10.10
N TYR A 193 13.42 7.29 8.79
CA TYR A 193 14.21 8.40 8.26
C TYR A 193 13.61 9.77 8.61
N MET A 194 12.28 9.90 8.51
CA MET A 194 11.58 11.13 8.90
C MET A 194 11.83 11.46 10.37
N MET A 195 11.68 10.48 11.27
CA MET A 195 11.91 10.70 12.70
C MET A 195 13.38 10.94 13.06
N GLU A 196 14.32 10.30 12.35
CA GLU A 196 15.76 10.57 12.51
C GLU A 196 16.09 12.00 12.12
N LYS A 197 15.53 12.47 11.00
CA LYS A 197 15.72 13.85 10.56
C LYS A 197 15.13 14.87 11.56
N THR A 198 13.90 14.64 12.04
CA THR A 198 13.28 15.47 13.07
C THR A 198 14.14 15.49 14.35
N ALA A 199 14.63 14.32 14.80
CA ALA A 199 15.51 14.21 15.97
C ALA A 199 16.80 15.02 15.83
N GLU A 200 17.43 15.01 14.62
CA GLU A 200 18.61 15.82 14.33
C GLU A 200 18.31 17.33 14.35
N GLU A 201 17.20 17.75 13.74
CA GLU A 201 16.78 19.16 13.67
C GLU A 201 16.44 19.73 15.05
N GLU A 202 15.83 18.93 15.93
CA GLU A 202 15.40 19.34 17.28
C GLU A 202 16.45 19.07 18.36
N GLY A 203 17.48 18.29 18.05
CA GLY A 203 18.54 17.94 19.01
C GLY A 203 18.08 16.98 20.10
N VAL A 204 17.16 16.09 19.80
CA VAL A 204 16.60 15.06 20.68
C VAL A 204 16.96 13.65 20.23
N SER A 205 16.54 12.59 20.99
CA SER A 205 16.67 11.22 20.50
C SER A 205 15.56 10.87 19.52
N LYS A 206 15.75 9.83 18.68
CA LYS A 206 14.70 9.33 17.75
C LYS A 206 13.44 8.91 18.52
N GLU A 207 13.62 8.28 19.67
CA GLU A 207 12.50 7.85 20.53
C GLU A 207 11.70 9.06 21.02
N GLN A 208 12.40 10.15 21.42
CA GLN A 208 11.74 11.38 21.86
C GLN A 208 11.02 12.05 20.69
N ALA A 209 11.65 12.16 19.51
CA ALA A 209 11.00 12.70 18.32
C ALA A 209 9.75 11.92 17.92
N ILE A 210 9.74 10.59 18.07
CA ILE A 210 8.55 9.75 17.85
C ILE A 210 7.46 10.06 18.90
N GLU A 211 7.82 10.18 20.18
CA GLU A 211 6.89 10.48 21.25
C GLU A 211 6.23 11.85 21.05
N ASP A 212 7.04 12.86 20.79
CA ASP A 212 6.58 14.23 20.56
C ASP A 212 5.68 14.29 19.29
N PHE A 213 6.08 13.65 18.20
CA PHE A 213 5.26 13.56 16.99
C PHE A 213 3.90 12.89 17.23
N LEU A 214 3.87 11.83 18.04
CA LEU A 214 2.61 11.15 18.39
C LEU A 214 1.71 12.03 19.27
N GLU A 215 2.27 12.81 20.18
CA GLU A 215 1.51 13.70 21.05
C GLU A 215 1.01 14.95 20.34
N GLU A 216 1.83 15.57 19.49
CA GLU A 216 1.55 16.86 18.86
C GLU A 216 0.85 16.72 17.51
N ASP A 217 1.37 15.87 16.61
CA ASP A 217 0.88 15.74 15.24
C ASP A 217 -0.15 14.62 15.05
N ARG A 218 -0.18 13.64 15.98
CA ARG A 218 -1.10 12.50 15.91
C ARG A 218 -1.88 12.28 17.23
N PRO A 219 -2.45 13.34 17.84
CA PRO A 219 -3.08 13.26 19.18
C PRO A 219 -4.29 12.33 19.24
N HIS A 220 -4.84 11.94 18.08
CA HIS A 220 -5.99 11.04 18.00
C HIS A 220 -5.60 9.57 17.91
N LEU A 221 -4.30 9.24 17.77
CA LEU A 221 -3.83 7.86 17.69
C LEU A 221 -3.93 7.19 19.09
N VAL A 222 -5.09 6.57 19.36
CA VAL A 222 -5.50 6.10 20.67
C VAL A 222 -4.55 5.06 21.27
N LEU A 223 -3.90 4.25 20.41
CA LEU A 223 -2.92 3.26 20.88
C LEU A 223 -1.59 3.87 21.33
N GLY A 224 -1.33 5.17 21.07
CA GLY A 224 -0.14 5.89 21.51
C GLY A 224 1.18 5.28 21.05
N ARG A 225 1.18 4.60 19.91
CA ARG A 225 2.38 4.01 19.28
C ARG A 225 2.24 3.94 17.78
N ARG A 226 3.36 3.83 17.10
CA ARG A 226 3.32 3.47 15.66
C ARG A 226 2.73 2.07 15.48
N GLY A 227 2.01 1.86 14.40
CA GLY A 227 1.58 0.55 13.96
C GLY A 227 2.76 -0.24 13.38
N LYS A 228 2.68 -1.57 13.41
CA LYS A 228 3.68 -2.44 12.76
C LYS A 228 3.23 -2.83 11.37
N PRO A 229 4.15 -2.98 10.40
CA PRO A 229 3.80 -3.46 9.05
C PRO A 229 3.01 -4.78 9.06
N GLU A 230 3.30 -5.67 10.00
CA GLU A 230 2.62 -6.97 10.15
C GLU A 230 1.14 -6.81 10.54
N GLU A 231 0.79 -5.76 11.28
CA GLU A 231 -0.61 -5.48 11.66
C GLU A 231 -1.43 -5.08 10.42
N VAL A 232 -0.84 -4.32 9.52
CA VAL A 232 -1.44 -3.98 8.21
C VAL A 232 -1.50 -5.20 7.29
N ALA A 233 -0.40 -5.94 7.20
CA ALA A 233 -0.27 -7.14 6.36
C ALA A 233 -1.30 -8.22 6.74
N ALA A 234 -1.63 -8.38 8.02
CA ALA A 234 -2.66 -9.33 8.47
C ALA A 234 -4.04 -9.00 7.88
N VAL A 235 -4.42 -7.72 7.85
CA VAL A 235 -5.69 -7.29 7.24
C VAL A 235 -5.65 -7.45 5.72
N ILE A 236 -4.52 -7.10 5.08
CA ILE A 236 -4.33 -7.31 3.63
C ILE A 236 -4.49 -8.80 3.29
N ALA A 237 -3.81 -9.70 4.02
CA ALA A 237 -3.90 -11.14 3.79
C ALA A 237 -5.34 -11.67 3.96
N PHE A 238 -6.08 -11.19 4.96
CA PHE A 238 -7.51 -11.50 5.11
C PHE A 238 -8.31 -11.05 3.88
N LEU A 239 -8.12 -9.82 3.39
CA LEU A 239 -8.84 -9.30 2.23
C LEU A 239 -8.49 -10.04 0.93
N CYS A 240 -7.29 -10.60 0.82
CA CYS A 240 -6.87 -11.44 -0.29
C CYS A 240 -7.46 -12.86 -0.26
N SER A 241 -8.13 -13.25 0.82
CA SER A 241 -8.53 -14.63 1.12
C SER A 241 -9.93 -15.01 0.63
N GLU A 242 -10.22 -16.31 0.65
CA GLU A 242 -11.60 -16.81 0.50
C GLU A 242 -12.50 -16.46 1.70
N ARG A 243 -11.90 -16.11 2.84
CA ARG A 243 -12.65 -15.70 4.04
C ARG A 243 -13.26 -14.31 3.90
N ALA A 244 -12.73 -13.48 2.98
CA ALA A 244 -13.26 -12.17 2.64
C ALA A 244 -14.24 -12.20 1.44
N SER A 245 -14.79 -13.34 1.05
CA SER A 245 -15.60 -13.51 -0.16
C SER A 245 -16.88 -12.65 -0.21
N PHE A 246 -17.33 -12.09 0.92
CA PHE A 246 -18.45 -11.15 1.00
C PHE A 246 -18.03 -9.71 1.31
N VAL A 247 -16.74 -9.42 1.22
CA VAL A 247 -16.17 -8.09 1.46
C VAL A 247 -15.78 -7.46 0.11
N VAL A 248 -16.43 -6.36 -0.26
CA VAL A 248 -16.22 -5.70 -1.54
C VAL A 248 -16.44 -4.18 -1.42
N GLY A 249 -15.50 -3.41 -1.96
CA GLY A 249 -15.55 -1.95 -1.97
C GLY A 249 -15.46 -1.31 -0.58
N SER A 250 -14.83 -2.00 0.36
CA SER A 250 -14.63 -1.53 1.73
C SER A 250 -13.23 -0.97 1.92
N ASN A 251 -13.12 0.05 2.78
CA ASN A 251 -11.86 0.59 3.25
C ASN A 251 -11.65 0.20 4.71
N TYR A 252 -10.64 -0.60 5.00
CA TYR A 252 -10.34 -1.09 6.34
C TYR A 252 -9.28 -0.23 6.99
N ARG A 253 -9.67 0.52 8.02
CA ARG A 253 -8.72 1.29 8.82
C ARG A 253 -7.88 0.35 9.69
N VAL A 254 -6.55 0.53 9.64
CA VAL A 254 -5.55 -0.09 10.51
C VAL A 254 -4.72 1.04 11.09
N ASP A 255 -5.36 1.87 11.88
CA ASP A 255 -4.97 3.22 12.23
C ASP A 255 -4.77 3.45 13.74
N GLY A 256 -4.87 2.40 14.56
CA GLY A 256 -4.72 2.54 16.01
C GLY A 256 -5.74 3.49 16.66
N GLY A 257 -6.85 3.77 15.97
CA GLY A 257 -7.89 4.69 16.41
C GLY A 257 -7.61 6.17 16.06
N SER A 258 -6.69 6.43 15.14
CA SER A 258 -6.27 7.78 14.76
C SER A 258 -7.42 8.60 14.15
N VAL A 259 -8.27 7.99 13.31
CA VAL A 259 -9.43 8.69 12.73
C VAL A 259 -10.54 8.80 13.76
N ALA A 260 -10.82 10.01 14.20
CA ALA A 260 -11.77 10.30 15.29
C ALA A 260 -13.26 10.16 14.89
N SER A 261 -13.59 10.09 13.59
CA SER A 261 -14.97 9.95 13.12
C SER A 261 -15.42 8.49 13.10
N ILE A 262 -16.75 8.29 13.22
CA ILE A 262 -17.38 6.97 13.04
C ILE A 262 -17.62 6.64 11.56
N ASP A 263 -17.49 7.62 10.66
CA ASP A 263 -17.73 7.47 9.24
C ASP A 263 -16.51 6.86 8.52
N LEU A 264 -16.82 6.00 7.54
CA LEU A 264 -15.87 5.30 6.66
C LEU A 264 -15.00 4.27 7.35
#